data_9635c143d29594af5637b13096825e29
#
_entry.id   9635c143d29594af5637b13096825e29
#
_cell.length_a   1.000
_cell.length_b   1.000
_cell.length_c   1.000
_cell.angle_alpha   90.00
_cell.angle_beta   90.00
_cell.angle_gamma   90.00
#
_symmetry.space_group_name_H-M   'P 1'
#
loop_
_entity.id
_entity.type
_entity.pdbx_description
1 polymer ?
#
loop_
_entity_poly.entity_id
_entity_poly.type
_entity_poly.pdbx_seq_one_letter_code
_entity_poly.pdbx_strand_id
1 'polypeptide(L)'
;MKITPTSNPDVLLFSPTVYEDSRGYFMETFRHQHFLERGIEVEFVQDNQSRSARGTLRGLHYQRTYPQGKLVRVLSGEVFDVAVDLRASSPLFGKWVGQVLSAENRQQLWVPPGFAHGFYVMSETAELSYKCTEYFHPEDDHSLLWSDPAVAIDWPLLGPKPLLSEKDRAGKLLVDAEVFP
;
A
#
# COMPACT_ATOMS: atom_id res chain seq x y z
N MET A 1 6.55 -16.69 9.56
CA MET A 1 6.52 -15.45 8.75
C MET A 1 7.81 -15.33 7.96
N LYS A 2 7.73 -15.31 6.62
CA LYS A 2 8.88 -14.99 5.76
C LYS A 2 8.74 -13.52 5.35
N ILE A 3 9.82 -12.73 5.43
CA ILE A 3 9.81 -11.32 5.06
C ILE A 3 10.93 -11.08 4.06
N THR A 4 10.59 -10.54 2.90
CA THR A 4 11.53 -10.30 1.79
C THR A 4 11.44 -8.84 1.34
N PRO A 5 12.58 -8.20 1.02
CA PRO A 5 12.54 -6.90 0.36
C PRO A 5 11.95 -7.03 -1.04
N THR A 6 11.35 -5.95 -1.52
CA THR A 6 10.92 -5.79 -2.90
C THR A 6 12.04 -5.16 -3.76
N SER A 7 11.71 -4.62 -4.94
CA SER A 7 12.66 -3.82 -5.73
C SER A 7 13.09 -2.51 -5.04
N ASN A 8 12.28 -1.99 -4.11
CA ASN A 8 12.71 -0.99 -3.14
C ASN A 8 12.92 -1.69 -1.78
N PRO A 9 14.16 -1.72 -1.23
CA PRO A 9 14.48 -2.51 -0.05
C PRO A 9 13.73 -2.09 1.23
N ASP A 10 13.19 -0.88 1.27
CA ASP A 10 12.43 -0.37 2.42
C ASP A 10 10.97 -0.85 2.40
N VAL A 11 10.46 -1.23 1.22
CA VAL A 11 9.13 -1.82 1.05
C VAL A 11 9.24 -3.33 1.17
N LEU A 12 8.57 -3.91 2.17
CA LEU A 12 8.75 -5.32 2.53
C LEU A 12 7.49 -6.14 2.25
N LEU A 13 7.70 -7.32 1.67
CA LEU A 13 6.64 -8.30 1.46
C LEU A 13 6.67 -9.32 2.60
N PHE A 14 5.57 -9.41 3.33
CA PHE A 14 5.34 -10.36 4.43
C PHE A 14 4.52 -11.54 3.92
N SER A 15 5.06 -12.75 4.00
CA SER A 15 4.39 -14.00 3.65
C SER A 15 4.17 -14.80 4.93
N PRO A 16 2.94 -14.91 5.44
CA PRO A 16 2.65 -15.61 6.68
C PRO A 16 2.84 -17.12 6.52
N THR A 17 3.17 -17.79 7.61
CA THR A 17 3.02 -19.24 7.69
C THR A 17 1.54 -19.53 7.94
N VAL A 18 0.95 -20.35 7.10
CA VAL A 18 -0.47 -20.74 7.18
C VAL A 18 -0.56 -22.18 7.64
N TYR A 19 -1.37 -22.45 8.65
CA TYR A 19 -1.66 -23.78 9.18
C TYR A 19 -3.09 -24.16 8.77
N GLU A 20 -3.23 -25.19 7.97
CA GLU A 20 -4.52 -25.64 7.43
C GLU A 20 -4.91 -27.01 7.98
N ASP A 21 -6.19 -27.19 8.30
CA ASP A 21 -6.81 -28.47 8.65
C ASP A 21 -8.27 -28.54 8.16
N SER A 22 -9.01 -29.59 8.53
CA SER A 22 -10.41 -29.79 8.10
C SER A 22 -11.39 -28.69 8.58
N ARG A 23 -11.00 -27.82 9.48
CA ARG A 23 -11.79 -26.69 10.00
C ARG A 23 -11.53 -25.38 9.25
N GLY A 24 -10.48 -25.30 8.41
CA GLY A 24 -10.02 -24.10 7.72
C GLY A 24 -8.56 -23.82 7.97
N TYR A 25 -8.20 -22.55 8.18
CA TYR A 25 -6.80 -22.18 8.39
C TYR A 25 -6.62 -21.22 9.58
N PHE A 26 -5.40 -21.23 10.10
CA PHE A 26 -4.91 -20.25 11.08
C PHE A 26 -3.59 -19.67 10.58
N MET A 27 -3.42 -18.36 10.75
CA MET A 27 -2.15 -17.68 10.50
C MET A 27 -1.98 -16.50 11.45
N GLU A 28 -0.73 -16.20 11.80
CA GLU A 28 -0.37 -14.96 12.46
C GLU A 28 -0.28 -13.86 11.42
N THR A 29 -1.02 -12.76 11.61
CA THR A 29 -1.05 -11.65 10.66
C THR A 29 -0.16 -10.48 11.05
N PHE A 30 0.20 -10.37 12.33
CA PHE A 30 1.10 -9.33 12.82
C PHE A 30 1.85 -9.80 14.05
N ARG A 31 3.13 -9.48 14.11
CA ARG A 31 3.96 -9.59 15.31
C ARG A 31 4.98 -8.45 15.31
N HIS A 32 4.95 -7.61 16.32
CA HIS A 32 5.85 -6.45 16.48
C HIS A 32 7.32 -6.85 16.37
N GLN A 33 7.70 -8.01 16.96
CA GLN A 33 9.07 -8.53 16.96
C GLN A 33 9.66 -8.66 15.53
N HIS A 34 8.86 -8.97 14.51
CA HIS A 34 9.33 -9.09 13.12
C HIS A 34 9.84 -7.77 12.53
N PHE A 35 9.31 -6.64 12.98
CA PHE A 35 9.77 -5.31 12.61
C PHE A 35 11.05 -4.95 13.36
N LEU A 36 11.11 -5.20 14.68
CA LEU A 36 12.29 -4.94 15.50
C LEU A 36 13.54 -5.71 15.02
N GLU A 37 13.37 -6.97 14.62
CA GLU A 37 14.45 -7.80 14.05
C GLU A 37 15.06 -7.24 12.75
N ARG A 38 14.37 -6.27 12.13
CA ARG A 38 14.83 -5.55 10.94
C ARG A 38 15.24 -4.11 11.22
N GLY A 39 15.32 -3.73 12.49
CA GLY A 39 15.64 -2.36 12.88
C GLY A 39 14.53 -1.36 12.59
N ILE A 40 13.28 -1.84 12.39
CA ILE A 40 12.13 -0.99 12.13
C ILE A 40 11.34 -0.84 13.43
N GLU A 41 11.42 0.33 14.02
CA GLU A 41 10.64 0.69 15.20
C GLU A 41 9.30 1.29 14.75
N VAL A 42 8.21 0.55 14.95
CA VAL A 42 6.86 0.98 14.57
C VAL A 42 5.87 0.73 15.70
N GLU A 43 4.98 1.67 15.89
CA GLU A 43 3.75 1.49 16.64
C GLU A 43 2.56 1.68 15.69
N PHE A 44 1.60 0.78 15.72
CA PHE A 44 0.38 0.90 14.93
C PHE A 44 -0.73 1.46 15.82
N VAL A 45 -1.25 2.62 15.44
CA VAL A 45 -2.22 3.39 16.24
C VAL A 45 -3.63 3.42 15.63
N GLN A 46 -3.78 3.01 14.35
CA GLN A 46 -5.06 3.01 13.65
C GLN A 46 -5.16 1.80 12.71
N ASP A 47 -6.33 1.15 12.72
CA ASP A 47 -6.69 0.11 11.75
C ASP A 47 -7.82 0.62 10.85
N ASN A 48 -7.69 0.36 9.56
CA ASN A 48 -8.70 0.70 8.55
C ASN A 48 -9.14 -0.54 7.76
N GLN A 49 -10.37 -0.52 7.29
CA GLN A 49 -10.91 -1.52 6.39
C GLN A 49 -11.68 -0.84 5.27
N SER A 50 -11.55 -1.35 4.05
CA SER A 50 -12.27 -0.86 2.88
C SER A 50 -12.74 -2.01 2.01
N ARG A 51 -13.88 -1.83 1.33
CA ARG A 51 -14.39 -2.70 0.29
C ARG A 51 -14.59 -1.92 -0.99
N SER A 52 -14.19 -2.49 -2.13
CA SER A 52 -14.23 -1.83 -3.43
C SER A 52 -14.60 -2.82 -4.53
N ALA A 53 -15.31 -2.34 -5.56
CA ALA A 53 -15.67 -3.11 -6.74
C ALA A 53 -14.48 -3.17 -7.73
N ARG A 54 -14.56 -4.13 -8.68
CA ARG A 54 -13.60 -4.30 -9.78
C ARG A 54 -13.34 -3.00 -10.51
N GLY A 55 -12.08 -2.75 -10.83
CA GLY A 55 -11.65 -1.56 -11.56
C GLY A 55 -11.53 -0.30 -10.71
N THR A 56 -11.85 -0.36 -9.40
CA THR A 56 -11.60 0.76 -8.49
C THR A 56 -10.09 0.93 -8.27
N LEU A 57 -9.60 2.16 -8.42
CA LEU A 57 -8.28 2.57 -7.99
C LEU A 57 -8.44 3.61 -6.88
N ARG A 58 -7.76 3.39 -5.77
CA ARG A 58 -7.67 4.33 -4.65
C ARG A 58 -6.22 4.73 -4.46
N GLY A 59 -5.95 6.01 -4.47
CA GLY A 59 -4.59 6.53 -4.28
C GLY A 59 -4.14 7.45 -5.42
N LEU A 60 -2.90 7.84 -5.39
CA LEU A 60 -1.85 7.45 -4.43
C LEU A 60 -1.84 8.43 -3.24
N HIS A 61 -2.12 7.96 -2.05
CA HIS A 61 -2.33 8.82 -0.87
C HIS A 61 -1.14 8.81 0.08
N TYR A 62 -0.84 9.96 0.66
CA TYR A 62 0.17 10.14 1.70
C TYR A 62 -0.14 11.34 2.58
N GLN A 63 0.45 11.37 3.77
CA GLN A 63 0.46 12.51 4.68
C GLN A 63 1.89 13.04 4.78
N ARG A 64 2.08 14.34 4.60
CA ARG A 64 3.40 14.97 4.52
C ARG A 64 3.94 15.36 5.89
N THR A 65 3.08 15.92 6.74
CA THR A 65 3.43 16.39 8.09
C THR A 65 3.36 15.28 9.13
N TYR A 66 2.38 14.37 8.96
CA TYR A 66 2.12 13.22 9.83
C TYR A 66 2.25 11.91 9.02
N PRO A 67 3.48 11.55 8.60
CA PRO A 67 3.68 10.47 7.64
C PRO A 67 3.28 9.10 8.21
N GLN A 68 2.42 8.40 7.48
CA GLN A 68 1.92 7.08 7.85
C GLN A 68 2.73 5.97 7.18
N GLY A 69 3.26 5.05 7.97
CA GLY A 69 3.61 3.70 7.52
C GLY A 69 2.35 2.84 7.50
N LYS A 70 2.25 1.92 6.54
CA LYS A 70 1.05 1.06 6.36
C LYS A 70 1.44 -0.40 6.20
N LEU A 71 0.79 -1.28 6.98
CA LEU A 71 0.87 -2.72 6.76
C LEU A 71 -0.46 -3.17 6.15
N VAL A 72 -0.44 -3.46 4.85
CA VAL A 72 -1.63 -3.72 4.03
C VAL A 72 -1.81 -5.19 3.77
N ARG A 73 -3.05 -5.71 3.87
CA ARG A 73 -3.43 -7.05 3.46
C ARG A 73 -4.81 -7.10 2.85
N VAL A 74 -5.04 -8.10 1.99
CA VAL A 74 -6.36 -8.39 1.40
C VAL A 74 -7.05 -9.47 2.22
N LEU A 75 -8.31 -9.19 2.62
CA LEU A 75 -9.18 -10.14 3.33
C LEU A 75 -10.04 -10.96 2.37
N SER A 76 -10.44 -10.35 1.24
CA SER A 76 -11.24 -10.98 0.20
C SER A 76 -10.87 -10.37 -1.16
N GLY A 77 -10.82 -11.18 -2.21
CA GLY A 77 -10.48 -10.76 -3.56
C GLY A 77 -8.98 -10.56 -3.78
N GLU A 78 -8.66 -9.71 -4.77
CA GLU A 78 -7.31 -9.48 -5.27
C GLU A 78 -7.11 -8.03 -5.71
N VAL A 79 -5.95 -7.46 -5.39
CA VAL A 79 -5.56 -6.11 -5.81
C VAL A 79 -4.12 -6.09 -6.31
N PHE A 80 -3.81 -5.11 -7.13
CA PHE A 80 -2.45 -4.66 -7.39
C PHE A 80 -2.17 -3.47 -6.48
N ASP A 81 -1.31 -3.67 -5.48
CA ASP A 81 -0.97 -2.70 -4.44
C ASP A 81 0.35 -2.01 -4.79
N VAL A 82 0.41 -0.69 -4.70
CA VAL A 82 1.51 0.13 -5.20
C VAL A 82 1.99 1.12 -4.15
N ALA A 83 3.30 1.19 -3.99
CA ALA A 83 4.02 2.20 -3.20
C ALA A 83 4.98 2.98 -4.09
N VAL A 84 4.97 4.31 -3.99
CA VAL A 84 5.87 5.24 -4.72
C VAL A 84 6.75 5.96 -3.72
N ASP A 85 8.07 5.91 -3.89
CA ASP A 85 9.01 6.62 -3.03
C ASP A 85 8.94 8.14 -3.27
N LEU A 86 8.56 8.90 -2.26
CA LEU A 86 8.47 10.37 -2.30
C LEU A 86 9.57 11.08 -1.50
N ARG A 87 10.60 10.36 -1.07
CA ARG A 87 11.73 10.92 -0.32
C ARG A 87 12.75 11.50 -1.31
N ALA A 88 12.87 12.84 -1.37
CA ALA A 88 13.73 13.55 -2.34
C ALA A 88 15.22 13.16 -2.23
N SER A 89 15.68 12.80 -1.02
CA SER A 89 17.05 12.32 -0.79
C SER A 89 17.27 10.84 -1.17
N SER A 90 16.21 10.09 -1.48
CA SER A 90 16.31 8.67 -1.86
C SER A 90 16.86 8.49 -3.28
N PRO A 91 17.78 7.54 -3.50
CA PRO A 91 18.21 7.16 -4.85
C PRO A 91 17.08 6.53 -5.69
N LEU A 92 15.97 6.16 -5.04
CA LEU A 92 14.78 5.59 -5.66
C LEU A 92 13.60 6.58 -5.69
N PHE A 93 13.87 7.89 -5.50
CA PHE A 93 12.84 8.93 -5.59
C PHE A 93 12.03 8.81 -6.89
N GLY A 94 10.69 8.84 -6.78
CA GLY A 94 9.77 8.71 -7.90
C GLY A 94 9.66 7.28 -8.46
N LYS A 95 10.42 6.30 -7.96
CA LYS A 95 10.28 4.90 -8.35
C LYS A 95 9.18 4.23 -7.55
N TRP A 96 8.51 3.26 -8.18
CA TRP A 96 7.41 2.54 -7.58
C TRP A 96 7.70 1.04 -7.44
N VAL A 97 6.97 0.44 -6.50
CA VAL A 97 6.89 -1.02 -6.29
C VAL A 97 5.43 -1.42 -6.43
N GLY A 98 5.16 -2.47 -7.18
CA GLY A 98 3.83 -3.07 -7.27
C GLY A 98 3.85 -4.53 -6.85
N GLN A 99 2.83 -4.95 -6.09
CA GLN A 99 2.65 -6.33 -5.63
C GLN A 99 1.19 -6.75 -5.78
N VAL A 100 0.97 -7.96 -6.27
CA VAL A 100 -0.35 -8.57 -6.22
C VAL A 100 -0.58 -9.12 -4.81
N LEU A 101 -1.58 -8.56 -4.13
CA LEU A 101 -2.04 -9.04 -2.83
C LEU A 101 -3.43 -9.66 -2.98
N SER A 102 -3.65 -10.82 -2.38
CA SER A 102 -4.95 -11.51 -2.44
C SER A 102 -5.28 -12.28 -1.17
N ALA A 103 -6.55 -12.60 -0.99
CA ALA A 103 -6.99 -13.52 0.07
C ALA A 103 -6.37 -14.91 -0.07
N GLU A 104 -5.98 -15.32 -1.30
CA GLU A 104 -5.36 -16.63 -1.56
C GLU A 104 -3.87 -16.64 -1.22
N ASN A 105 -3.10 -15.62 -1.69
CA ASN A 105 -1.67 -15.57 -1.40
C ASN A 105 -1.37 -15.11 0.03
N ARG A 106 -2.35 -14.46 0.71
CA ARG A 106 -2.30 -14.02 2.11
C ARG A 106 -1.09 -13.13 2.44
N GLN A 107 -0.45 -12.60 1.40
CA GLN A 107 0.70 -11.71 1.54
C GLN A 107 0.27 -10.35 2.06
N GLN A 108 1.21 -9.65 2.69
CA GLN A 108 1.01 -8.30 3.18
C GLN A 108 2.16 -7.43 2.71
N LEU A 109 1.87 -6.17 2.40
CA LEU A 109 2.88 -5.21 2.01
C LEU A 109 3.09 -4.20 3.14
N TRP A 110 4.33 -4.06 3.60
CA TRP A 110 4.76 -2.94 4.41
C TRP A 110 5.22 -1.80 3.52
N VAL A 111 4.53 -0.69 3.62
CA VAL A 111 4.86 0.58 2.98
C VAL A 111 5.31 1.54 4.08
N PRO A 112 6.58 1.93 4.16
CA PRO A 112 7.06 2.82 5.22
C PRO A 112 6.58 4.25 5.06
N PRO A 113 6.71 5.10 6.11
CA PRO A 113 6.55 6.55 5.96
C PRO A 113 7.45 7.10 4.85
N GLY A 114 6.99 8.13 4.15
CA GLY A 114 7.72 8.73 3.03
C GLY A 114 7.32 8.20 1.65
N PHE A 115 6.31 7.33 1.60
CA PHE A 115 5.77 6.79 0.36
C PHE A 115 4.33 7.23 0.12
N ALA A 116 3.96 7.41 -1.16
CA ALA A 116 2.57 7.43 -1.56
C ALA A 116 2.08 6.00 -1.81
N HIS A 117 0.86 5.70 -1.38
CA HIS A 117 0.29 4.36 -1.44
C HIS A 117 -1.08 4.35 -2.13
N GLY A 118 -1.32 3.32 -2.93
CA GLY A 118 -2.60 3.09 -3.57
C GLY A 118 -2.74 1.66 -4.08
N PHE A 119 -3.94 1.31 -4.54
CA PHE A 119 -4.20 -0.02 -5.08
C PHE A 119 -5.26 0.00 -6.19
N TYR A 120 -5.22 -1.00 -7.04
CA TYR A 120 -6.19 -1.27 -8.09
C TYR A 120 -6.86 -2.63 -7.88
N VAL A 121 -8.20 -2.68 -7.93
CA VAL A 121 -8.99 -3.91 -7.70
C VAL A 121 -9.10 -4.73 -8.98
N MET A 122 -8.57 -5.97 -8.96
CA MET A 122 -8.56 -6.90 -10.10
C MET A 122 -9.69 -7.92 -10.05
N SER A 123 -10.10 -8.37 -8.86
CA SER A 123 -11.24 -9.27 -8.66
C SER A 123 -12.59 -8.55 -8.76
N GLU A 124 -13.71 -9.27 -8.72
CA GLU A 124 -15.06 -8.68 -8.76
C GLU A 124 -15.28 -7.67 -7.62
N THR A 125 -14.81 -8.02 -6.43
CA THR A 125 -14.70 -7.14 -5.27
C THR A 125 -13.42 -7.44 -4.52
N ALA A 126 -12.86 -6.46 -3.83
CA ALA A 126 -11.78 -6.69 -2.88
C ALA A 126 -12.06 -6.00 -1.56
N GLU A 127 -11.66 -6.64 -0.48
CA GLU A 127 -11.73 -6.11 0.88
C GLU A 127 -10.33 -6.10 1.47
N LEU A 128 -9.88 -4.90 1.86
CA LEU A 128 -8.55 -4.66 2.41
C LEU A 128 -8.66 -4.23 3.87
N SER A 129 -7.68 -4.69 4.65
CA SER A 129 -7.41 -4.17 5.99
C SER A 129 -5.97 -3.68 6.04
N TYR A 130 -5.74 -2.53 6.68
CA TYR A 130 -4.39 -2.02 6.85
C TYR A 130 -4.22 -1.30 8.18
N LYS A 131 -3.05 -1.53 8.80
CA LYS A 131 -2.60 -0.85 10.01
C LYS A 131 -1.80 0.38 9.63
N CYS A 132 -1.98 1.48 10.37
CA CYS A 132 -1.26 2.74 10.18
C CYS A 132 -0.43 3.09 11.41
N THR A 133 0.77 3.65 11.19
CA THR A 133 1.67 4.10 12.26
C THR A 133 1.37 5.51 12.76
N GLU A 134 0.44 6.22 12.11
CA GLU A 134 -0.02 7.54 12.50
C GLU A 134 -1.53 7.64 12.24
N TYR A 135 -2.21 8.54 12.96
CA TYR A 135 -3.63 8.82 12.74
C TYR A 135 -3.87 9.47 11.37
N PHE A 136 -5.08 9.31 10.88
CA PHE A 136 -5.50 10.03 9.69
C PHE A 136 -5.77 11.51 10.00
N HIS A 137 -5.08 12.40 9.27
CA HIS A 137 -5.21 13.85 9.34
C HIS A 137 -5.79 14.37 8.02
N PRO A 138 -7.09 14.70 7.95
CA PRO A 138 -7.72 15.15 6.71
C PRO A 138 -7.08 16.39 6.09
N GLU A 139 -6.53 17.28 6.92
CA GLU A 139 -5.83 18.50 6.49
C GLU A 139 -4.45 18.25 5.89
N ASP A 140 -3.88 17.07 6.11
CA ASP A 140 -2.56 16.65 5.60
C ASP A 140 -2.69 15.50 4.58
N ASP A 141 -3.88 15.28 4.04
CA ASP A 141 -4.16 14.18 3.12
C ASP A 141 -3.90 14.61 1.67
N HIS A 142 -2.76 14.19 1.13
CA HIS A 142 -2.31 14.48 -0.23
C HIS A 142 -2.54 13.31 -1.19
N SER A 143 -2.68 13.64 -2.48
CA SER A 143 -2.78 12.65 -3.54
C SER A 143 -1.77 12.93 -4.67
N LEU A 144 -0.95 11.93 -4.99
CA LEU A 144 -0.16 11.89 -6.22
C LEU A 144 -1.04 11.35 -7.34
N LEU A 145 -0.92 11.91 -8.55
CA LEU A 145 -1.72 11.47 -9.70
C LEU A 145 -1.36 10.02 -10.08
N TRP A 146 -2.35 9.13 -10.06
CA TRP A 146 -2.20 7.71 -10.35
C TRP A 146 -1.61 7.40 -11.74
N SER A 147 -1.83 8.30 -12.73
CA SER A 147 -1.36 8.19 -14.12
C SER A 147 -0.23 9.16 -14.46
N ASP A 148 0.52 9.62 -13.46
CA ASP A 148 1.66 10.51 -13.69
C ASP A 148 2.68 9.86 -14.63
N PRO A 149 2.99 10.48 -15.81
CA PRO A 149 3.92 9.93 -16.77
C PRO A 149 5.38 9.91 -16.28
N ALA A 150 5.74 10.72 -15.28
CA ALA A 150 7.08 10.70 -14.68
C ALA A 150 7.26 9.49 -13.74
N VAL A 151 6.18 9.04 -13.07
CA VAL A 151 6.17 7.84 -12.23
C VAL A 151 5.96 6.59 -13.09
N ALA A 152 5.10 6.69 -14.12
CA ALA A 152 4.82 5.66 -15.13
C ALA A 152 4.50 4.28 -14.53
N ILE A 153 3.51 4.24 -13.61
CA ILE A 153 3.05 2.97 -13.01
C ILE A 153 2.37 2.13 -14.08
N ASP A 154 2.82 0.89 -14.22
CA ASP A 154 2.19 -0.10 -15.12
C ASP A 154 1.01 -0.79 -14.42
N TRP A 155 -0.12 -0.10 -14.36
CA TRP A 155 -1.34 -0.62 -13.77
C TRP A 155 -1.95 -1.74 -14.62
N PRO A 156 -2.35 -2.89 -14.05
CA PRO A 156 -3.02 -3.98 -14.77
C PRO A 156 -4.50 -3.65 -15.03
N LEU A 157 -4.75 -2.58 -15.78
CA LEU A 157 -6.10 -2.07 -16.00
C LEU A 157 -6.95 -3.09 -16.79
N LEU A 158 -8.12 -3.42 -16.24
CA LEU A 158 -9.11 -4.31 -16.86
C LEU A 158 -10.08 -3.60 -17.81
N GLY A 159 -9.90 -2.29 -17.98
CA GLY A 159 -10.71 -1.44 -18.85
C GLY A 159 -9.97 -0.16 -19.21
N PRO A 160 -10.57 0.72 -20.04
CA PRO A 160 -9.87 1.90 -20.54
C PRO A 160 -9.52 2.93 -19.47
N LYS A 161 -10.26 2.93 -18.35
CA LYS A 161 -10.04 3.84 -17.22
C LYS A 161 -10.47 3.16 -15.91
N PRO A 162 -9.79 3.44 -14.78
CA PRO A 162 -10.22 2.98 -13.47
C PRO A 162 -11.42 3.78 -12.95
N LEU A 163 -12.12 3.20 -11.96
CA LEU A 163 -13.10 3.91 -11.15
C LEU A 163 -12.35 4.71 -10.07
N LEU A 164 -12.52 6.02 -10.08
CA LEU A 164 -11.81 6.96 -9.21
C LEU A 164 -12.79 7.82 -8.42
N SER A 165 -12.40 8.19 -7.21
CA SER A 165 -13.02 9.33 -6.51
C SER A 165 -12.63 10.67 -7.18
N GLU A 166 -13.30 11.76 -6.81
CA GLU A 166 -12.91 13.10 -7.27
C GLU A 166 -11.51 13.47 -6.79
N LYS A 167 -11.17 13.12 -5.55
CA LYS A 167 -9.84 13.32 -4.97
C LYS A 167 -8.75 12.60 -5.78
N ASP A 168 -8.96 11.32 -6.13
CA ASP A 168 -7.98 10.52 -6.87
C ASP A 168 -7.78 11.03 -8.31
N ARG A 169 -8.84 11.61 -8.91
CA ARG A 169 -8.73 12.28 -10.22
C ARG A 169 -7.94 13.59 -10.17
N ALA A 170 -8.01 14.29 -9.04
CA ALA A 170 -7.38 15.60 -8.82
C ALA A 170 -5.96 15.49 -8.24
N GLY A 171 -5.36 14.30 -8.23
CA GLY A 171 -3.99 14.10 -7.74
C GLY A 171 -2.98 15.02 -8.44
N LYS A 172 -1.96 15.47 -7.70
CA LYS A 172 -0.87 16.30 -8.23
C LYS A 172 0.14 15.47 -9.00
N LEU A 173 0.76 16.03 -10.02
CA LEU A 173 1.95 15.44 -10.65
C LEU A 173 3.11 15.41 -9.65
N LEU A 174 4.06 14.49 -9.82
CA LEU A 174 5.23 14.35 -8.95
C LEU A 174 6.04 15.65 -8.86
N VAL A 175 6.13 16.39 -9.97
CA VAL A 175 6.84 17.68 -10.04
C VAL A 175 6.18 18.77 -9.18
N ASP A 176 4.88 18.67 -8.94
CA ASP A 176 4.08 19.62 -8.16
C ASP A 176 3.72 19.10 -6.75
N ALA A 177 4.11 17.85 -6.45
CA ALA A 177 3.77 17.19 -5.20
C ALA A 177 4.66 17.68 -4.05
N GLU A 178 4.07 17.75 -2.87
CA GLU A 178 4.80 18.04 -1.63
C GLU A 178 5.50 16.78 -1.14
N VAL A 179 6.79 16.65 -1.47
CA VAL A 179 7.57 15.45 -1.17
C VAL A 179 8.32 15.55 0.17
N PHE A 180 8.86 14.44 0.63
CA PHE A 180 9.69 14.37 1.85
C PHE A 180 11.14 14.77 1.53
N PRO A 181 11.85 15.44 2.46
CA PRO A 181 13.24 15.84 2.27
C PRO A 181 14.21 14.67 2.14
#